data_716658e7725bba20901dd5b8a8f1fea9
#
_entry.id   716658e7725bba20901dd5b8a8f1fea9
#
_cell.length_a   1.000
_cell.length_b   1.000
_cell.length_c   1.000
_cell.angle_alpha   90.00
_cell.angle_beta   90.00
_cell.angle_gamma   90.00
#
_symmetry.space_group_name_H-M   'P 1'
#
loop_
_entity.id
_entity.type
_entity.pdbx_description
1 polymer ?
#
loop_
_entity_poly.entity_id
_entity_poly.type
_entity_poly.pdbx_seq_one_letter_code
_entity_poly.pdbx_strand_id
1 'polypeptide(L)'
;MARHGQTWRLMMRQALRGLDALEERLNPLRKTLTEDNYYRFRSADEVQLGVKLGVRIDANRATIDDWLKLPGISIHQARALVELSRSGTPLTCWEDVAAITGVGLDRLQAFGEVVQFYYYDPESAVTPRQLNVNRASVEELVMILAVDQSLAERLVYYRQRWGPYRDWLDLKRRLQLSPDVLTTLLHYLRF
;
A
#
# COMPACT_ATOMS: atom_id res chain seq x y z
N MET A 1 20.95 5.08 49.17
CA MET A 1 21.13 5.11 47.72
C MET A 1 20.66 3.85 46.96
N ALA A 2 19.89 2.90 47.55
CA ALA A 2 19.54 1.61 46.92
C ALA A 2 18.13 1.54 46.27
N ARG A 3 17.27 2.54 46.40
CA ARG A 3 15.88 2.48 45.94
C ARG A 3 15.68 2.81 44.44
N HIS A 4 16.56 3.57 43.81
CA HIS A 4 16.44 3.96 42.41
C HIS A 4 16.76 2.81 41.41
N GLY A 5 17.63 1.87 41.77
CA GLY A 5 17.99 0.75 40.90
C GLY A 5 16.92 -0.34 40.75
N GLN A 6 16.07 -0.48 41.77
CA GLN A 6 15.00 -1.51 41.72
C GLN A 6 13.81 -1.04 40.85
N THR A 7 13.46 0.23 40.89
CA THR A 7 12.38 0.81 40.08
C THR A 7 12.71 0.78 38.59
N TRP A 8 13.95 1.07 38.22
CA TRP A 8 14.42 1.04 36.85
C TRP A 8 14.43 -0.38 36.28
N ARG A 9 14.89 -1.37 37.06
CA ARG A 9 14.87 -2.79 36.65
C ARG A 9 13.45 -3.33 36.48
N LEU A 10 12.50 -2.89 37.30
CA LEU A 10 11.08 -3.23 37.17
C LEU A 10 10.46 -2.63 35.91
N MET A 11 10.72 -1.35 35.62
CA MET A 11 10.28 -0.68 34.39
C MET A 11 10.86 -1.34 33.15
N MET A 12 12.16 -1.66 33.15
CA MET A 12 12.80 -2.37 32.02
C MET A 12 12.19 -3.76 31.80
N ARG A 13 11.94 -4.53 32.85
CA ARG A 13 11.29 -5.85 32.73
C ARG A 13 9.86 -5.74 32.22
N GLN A 14 9.14 -4.69 32.59
CA GLN A 14 7.78 -4.44 32.13
C GLN A 14 7.75 -4.02 30.63
N ALA A 15 8.71 -3.18 30.23
CA ALA A 15 8.91 -2.81 28.84
C ALA A 15 9.31 -4.00 27.95
N LEU A 16 10.24 -4.85 28.42
CA LEU A 16 10.66 -6.07 27.71
C LEU A 16 9.51 -7.06 27.55
N ARG A 17 8.71 -7.31 28.60
CA ARG A 17 7.51 -8.15 28.48
C ARG A 17 6.48 -7.59 27.50
N GLY A 18 6.36 -6.27 27.42
CA GLY A 18 5.49 -5.61 26.44
C GLY A 18 5.99 -5.80 25.00
N LEU A 19 7.29 -5.81 24.78
CA LEU A 19 7.91 -6.09 23.47
C LEU A 19 7.72 -7.56 23.08
N ASP A 20 7.99 -8.50 24.00
CA ASP A 20 7.80 -9.93 23.76
C ASP A 20 6.33 -10.26 23.41
N ALA A 21 5.38 -9.71 24.17
CA ALA A 21 3.95 -9.88 23.90
C ALA A 21 3.51 -9.26 22.56
N LEU A 22 4.16 -8.16 22.15
CA LEU A 22 3.92 -7.54 20.86
C LEU A 22 4.49 -8.42 19.74
N GLU A 23 5.70 -8.95 19.89
CA GLU A 23 6.31 -9.86 18.92
C GLU A 23 5.50 -11.14 18.74
N GLU A 24 5.01 -11.73 19.84
CA GLU A 24 4.11 -12.90 19.79
C GLU A 24 2.82 -12.61 18.99
N ARG A 25 2.26 -11.41 19.10
CA ARG A 25 1.06 -11.00 18.35
C ARG A 25 1.36 -10.61 16.89
N LEU A 26 2.52 -10.04 16.62
CA LEU A 26 2.93 -9.60 15.28
C LEU A 26 3.35 -10.77 14.38
N ASN A 27 3.98 -11.81 14.92
CA ASN A 27 4.49 -12.93 14.14
C ASN A 27 3.41 -13.67 13.32
N PRO A 28 2.28 -14.09 13.91
CA PRO A 28 1.22 -14.76 13.15
C PRO A 28 0.59 -13.82 12.12
N LEU A 29 0.37 -12.54 12.47
CA LEU A 29 -0.18 -11.56 11.52
C LEU A 29 0.79 -11.27 10.37
N ARG A 30 2.08 -11.13 10.66
CA ARG A 30 3.12 -10.95 9.64
C ARG A 30 3.12 -12.10 8.64
N LYS A 31 3.07 -13.34 9.13
CA LYS A 31 3.00 -14.53 8.28
C LYS A 31 1.76 -14.49 7.39
N THR A 32 0.60 -14.23 7.97
CA THR A 32 -0.67 -14.15 7.24
C THR A 32 -0.64 -13.06 6.18
N LEU A 33 -0.16 -11.86 6.49
CA LEU A 33 -0.05 -10.75 5.52
C LEU A 33 0.95 -11.04 4.39
N THR A 34 1.94 -11.90 4.63
CA THR A 34 2.91 -12.30 3.60
C THR A 34 2.34 -13.38 2.68
N GLU A 35 1.51 -14.26 3.22
CA GLU A 35 0.92 -15.40 2.50
C GLU A 35 -0.40 -15.04 1.80
N ASP A 36 -1.16 -14.08 2.33
CA ASP A 36 -2.47 -13.67 1.84
C ASP A 36 -2.56 -12.16 1.59
N ASN A 37 -2.42 -11.77 0.34
CA ASN A 37 -2.56 -10.38 -0.10
C ASN A 37 -3.98 -9.81 0.07
N TYR A 38 -4.99 -10.68 0.22
CA TYR A 38 -6.40 -10.32 0.39
C TYR A 38 -6.86 -10.38 1.84
N TYR A 39 -5.92 -10.53 2.78
CA TYR A 39 -6.22 -10.60 4.19
C TYR A 39 -7.03 -9.38 4.64
N ARG A 40 -8.12 -9.64 5.36
CA ARG A 40 -9.00 -8.62 5.93
C ARG A 40 -8.79 -8.55 7.43
N PHE A 41 -8.44 -7.38 7.92
CA PHE A 41 -8.32 -7.15 9.35
C PHE A 41 -9.66 -7.33 10.05
N ARG A 42 -9.64 -7.95 11.21
CA ARG A 42 -10.84 -8.30 11.98
C ARG A 42 -11.24 -7.22 12.98
N SER A 43 -10.28 -6.39 13.40
CA SER A 43 -10.48 -5.33 14.39
C SER A 43 -9.56 -4.14 14.14
N ALA A 44 -9.86 -3.00 14.77
CA ALA A 44 -9.00 -1.83 14.75
C ALA A 44 -7.61 -2.12 15.37
N ASP A 45 -7.55 -2.94 16.43
CA ASP A 45 -6.27 -3.35 17.03
C ASP A 45 -5.40 -4.12 16.06
N GLU A 46 -6.01 -4.97 15.24
CA GLU A 46 -5.29 -5.74 14.21
C GLU A 46 -4.80 -4.82 13.08
N VAL A 47 -5.59 -3.80 12.71
CA VAL A 47 -5.14 -2.74 11.78
C VAL A 47 -3.92 -2.01 12.33
N GLN A 48 -3.93 -1.65 13.61
CA GLN A 48 -2.78 -0.99 14.26
C GLN A 48 -1.53 -1.88 14.31
N LEU A 49 -1.70 -3.19 14.47
CA LEU A 49 -0.60 -4.14 14.34
C LEU A 49 -0.08 -4.18 12.89
N GLY A 50 -0.97 -4.18 11.90
CA GLY A 50 -0.62 -4.08 10.48
C GLY A 50 0.18 -2.81 10.17
N VAL A 51 -0.20 -1.67 10.75
CA VAL A 51 0.56 -0.41 10.65
C VAL A 51 1.99 -0.57 11.17
N LYS A 52 2.19 -1.25 12.29
CA LYS A 52 3.53 -1.55 12.85
C LYS A 52 4.35 -2.48 11.95
N LEU A 53 3.68 -3.33 11.18
CA LEU A 53 4.31 -4.19 10.16
C LEU A 53 4.55 -3.48 8.82
N GLY A 54 4.19 -2.18 8.71
CA GLY A 54 4.42 -1.38 7.52
C GLY A 54 3.25 -1.37 6.53
N VAL A 55 2.09 -1.91 6.88
CA VAL A 55 0.91 -1.83 6.01
C VAL A 55 0.47 -0.38 5.90
N ARG A 56 0.33 0.10 4.66
CA ARG A 56 -0.18 1.42 4.31
C ARG A 56 -1.08 1.31 3.09
N ILE A 57 -2.15 2.09 3.09
CA ILE A 57 -3.12 2.19 2.00
C ILE A 57 -3.15 3.65 1.57
N ASP A 58 -2.82 3.91 0.33
CA ASP A 58 -2.98 5.24 -0.26
C ASP A 58 -4.43 5.42 -0.68
N ALA A 59 -5.17 6.32 -0.02
CA ALA A 59 -6.60 6.52 -0.24
C ALA A 59 -6.95 6.81 -1.70
N ASN A 60 -6.09 7.57 -2.41
CA ASN A 60 -6.35 8.03 -3.76
C ASN A 60 -5.87 7.07 -4.86
N ARG A 61 -5.15 6.00 -4.46
CA ARG A 61 -4.68 4.93 -5.37
C ARG A 61 -5.16 3.54 -4.96
N ALA A 62 -5.87 3.45 -3.84
CA ALA A 62 -6.39 2.20 -3.30
C ALA A 62 -7.29 1.49 -4.30
N THR A 63 -7.16 0.19 -4.36
CA THR A 63 -8.10 -0.70 -5.04
C THR A 63 -9.29 -1.02 -4.14
N ILE A 64 -10.31 -1.67 -4.70
CA ILE A 64 -11.43 -2.18 -3.92
C ILE A 64 -10.93 -3.13 -2.82
N ASP A 65 -9.98 -4.01 -3.15
CA ASP A 65 -9.43 -4.99 -2.21
C ASP A 65 -8.64 -4.32 -1.07
N ASP A 66 -7.96 -3.20 -1.35
CA ASP A 66 -7.27 -2.44 -0.30
C ASP A 66 -8.26 -1.86 0.73
N TRP A 67 -9.36 -1.27 0.28
CA TRP A 67 -10.42 -0.78 1.15
C TRP A 67 -11.09 -1.91 1.94
N LEU A 68 -11.26 -3.08 1.32
CA LEU A 68 -11.84 -4.26 1.96
C LEU A 68 -10.94 -4.89 3.04
N LYS A 69 -9.66 -4.52 3.11
CA LYS A 69 -8.80 -4.89 4.25
C LYS A 69 -9.30 -4.28 5.56
N LEU A 70 -10.00 -3.14 5.51
CA LEU A 70 -10.46 -2.44 6.70
C LEU A 70 -11.77 -3.04 7.24
N PRO A 71 -11.85 -3.30 8.57
CA PRO A 71 -13.03 -3.91 9.15
C PRO A 71 -14.26 -3.01 9.05
N GLY A 72 -15.33 -3.57 8.50
CA GLY A 72 -16.61 -2.89 8.36
C GLY A 72 -16.79 -2.02 7.13
N ILE A 73 -15.82 -2.01 6.23
CA ILE A 73 -16.00 -1.47 4.88
C ILE A 73 -16.61 -2.56 4.00
N SER A 74 -17.77 -2.30 3.43
CA SER A 74 -18.46 -3.19 2.50
C SER A 74 -17.94 -2.99 1.08
N ILE A 75 -18.22 -3.97 0.20
CA ILE A 75 -17.83 -3.88 -1.21
C ILE A 75 -18.47 -2.68 -1.93
N HIS A 76 -19.69 -2.30 -1.58
CA HIS A 76 -20.35 -1.14 -2.17
C HIS A 76 -19.67 0.17 -1.76
N GLN A 77 -19.29 0.29 -0.49
CA GLN A 77 -18.56 1.43 0.03
C GLN A 77 -17.15 1.52 -0.58
N ALA A 78 -16.43 0.40 -0.67
CA ALA A 78 -15.11 0.35 -1.31
C ALA A 78 -15.19 0.77 -2.80
N ARG A 79 -16.22 0.33 -3.54
CA ARG A 79 -16.43 0.77 -4.92
C ARG A 79 -16.69 2.26 -5.02
N ALA A 80 -17.54 2.83 -4.16
CA ALA A 80 -17.84 4.26 -4.16
C ALA A 80 -16.58 5.11 -3.91
N LEU A 81 -15.73 4.70 -2.97
CA LEU A 81 -14.45 5.38 -2.69
C LEU A 81 -13.51 5.35 -3.90
N VAL A 82 -13.36 4.18 -4.53
CA VAL A 82 -12.50 4.02 -5.71
C VAL A 82 -13.04 4.79 -6.91
N GLU A 83 -14.35 4.81 -7.10
CA GLU A 83 -15.01 5.52 -8.20
C GLU A 83 -14.83 7.03 -8.06
N LEU A 84 -14.96 7.57 -6.84
CA LEU A 84 -14.73 8.98 -6.55
C LEU A 84 -13.27 9.38 -6.84
N SER A 85 -12.30 8.63 -6.34
CA SER A 85 -10.89 8.91 -6.59
C SER A 85 -10.55 8.87 -8.09
N ARG A 86 -11.15 7.91 -8.83
CA ARG A 86 -10.96 7.80 -10.29
C ARG A 86 -11.63 8.93 -11.09
N SER A 87 -12.69 9.53 -10.56
CA SER A 87 -13.35 10.69 -11.20
C SER A 87 -12.57 12.00 -11.03
N GLY A 88 -11.42 11.95 -10.34
CA GLY A 88 -10.56 13.11 -10.11
C GLY A 88 -10.87 13.88 -8.83
N THR A 89 -11.78 13.37 -7.99
CA THR A 89 -12.07 13.97 -6.69
C THR A 89 -11.20 13.31 -5.62
N PRO A 90 -10.17 13.98 -5.08
CA PRO A 90 -9.28 13.37 -4.12
C PRO A 90 -9.96 13.20 -2.75
N LEU A 91 -9.64 12.11 -2.09
CA LEU A 91 -9.90 11.92 -0.67
C LEU A 91 -8.78 12.60 0.12
N THR A 92 -9.12 13.48 1.04
CA THR A 92 -8.13 14.31 1.77
C THR A 92 -8.04 13.96 3.25
N CYS A 93 -9.11 13.36 3.81
CA CYS A 93 -9.21 13.05 5.24
C CYS A 93 -10.23 11.93 5.50
N TRP A 94 -10.31 11.51 6.76
CA TRP A 94 -11.29 10.50 7.18
C TRP A 94 -12.74 10.99 7.09
N GLU A 95 -12.96 12.27 7.19
CA GLU A 95 -14.28 12.91 7.04
C GLU A 95 -14.84 12.67 5.63
N ASP A 96 -14.00 12.72 4.59
CA ASP A 96 -14.41 12.40 3.22
C ASP A 96 -14.83 10.94 3.11
N VAL A 97 -14.05 10.04 3.70
CA VAL A 97 -14.37 8.61 3.74
C VAL A 97 -15.67 8.35 4.49
N ALA A 98 -15.88 9.01 5.63
CA ALA A 98 -17.11 8.91 6.41
C ALA A 98 -18.34 9.38 5.61
N ALA A 99 -18.22 10.50 4.91
CA ALA A 99 -19.30 11.08 4.11
C ALA A 99 -19.75 10.14 2.98
N ILE A 100 -18.80 9.46 2.33
CA ILE A 100 -19.08 8.56 1.21
C ILE A 100 -19.61 7.21 1.70
N THR A 101 -19.01 6.68 2.78
CA THR A 101 -19.32 5.32 3.24
C THR A 101 -20.47 5.27 4.22
N GLY A 102 -20.78 6.38 4.90
CA GLY A 102 -21.72 6.43 6.03
C GLY A 102 -21.20 5.71 7.29
N VAL A 103 -19.92 5.32 7.31
CA VAL A 103 -19.28 4.73 8.51
C VAL A 103 -18.95 5.85 9.49
N GLY A 104 -19.24 5.64 10.77
CA GLY A 104 -18.97 6.63 11.82
C GLY A 104 -17.49 7.03 11.87
N LEU A 105 -17.23 8.33 11.98
CA LEU A 105 -15.87 8.91 11.95
C LEU A 105 -14.97 8.34 13.06
N ASP A 106 -15.49 8.18 14.27
CA ASP A 106 -14.74 7.58 15.40
C ASP A 106 -14.19 6.20 15.07
N ARG A 107 -14.99 5.39 14.34
CA ARG A 107 -14.58 4.07 13.91
C ARG A 107 -13.49 4.11 12.85
N LEU A 108 -13.58 5.05 11.91
CA LEU A 108 -12.58 5.24 10.86
C LEU A 108 -11.27 5.76 11.45
N GLN A 109 -11.34 6.72 12.35
CA GLN A 109 -10.18 7.29 13.05
C GLN A 109 -9.44 6.25 13.90
N ALA A 110 -10.15 5.23 14.42
CA ALA A 110 -9.52 4.13 15.13
C ALA A 110 -8.57 3.29 14.26
N PHE A 111 -8.66 3.37 12.94
CA PHE A 111 -7.69 2.73 12.03
C PHE A 111 -6.37 3.49 11.95
N GLY A 112 -6.33 4.74 12.41
CA GLY A 112 -5.11 5.56 12.52
C GLY A 112 -4.43 5.79 11.17
N GLU A 113 -3.13 5.56 11.12
CA GLU A 113 -2.27 5.90 9.98
C GLU A 113 -2.22 4.80 8.89
N VAL A 114 -3.08 3.80 8.94
CA VAL A 114 -3.10 2.75 7.90
C VAL A 114 -3.46 3.32 6.54
N VAL A 115 -4.36 4.32 6.52
CA VAL A 115 -4.71 5.05 5.30
C VAL A 115 -3.95 6.37 5.27
N GLN A 116 -3.30 6.62 4.15
CA GLN A 116 -2.57 7.85 3.87
C GLN A 116 -3.34 8.64 2.80
N PHE A 117 -3.54 9.92 3.04
CA PHE A 117 -4.25 10.82 2.14
C PHE A 117 -3.23 11.67 1.38
N TYR A 118 -2.66 11.09 0.30
CA TYR A 118 -1.75 11.83 -0.55
C TYR A 118 -2.54 12.62 -1.61
N TYR A 119 -2.20 13.88 -1.76
CA TYR A 119 -2.72 14.70 -2.85
C TYR A 119 -1.85 14.50 -4.09
N TYR A 120 -2.47 14.09 -5.18
CA TYR A 120 -1.84 13.96 -6.48
C TYR A 120 -2.38 15.05 -7.40
N ASP A 121 -1.57 16.08 -7.64
CA ASP A 121 -1.91 17.10 -8.63
C ASP A 121 -1.70 16.50 -10.04
N PRO A 122 -2.75 16.32 -10.83
CA PRO A 122 -2.64 15.74 -12.17
C PRO A 122 -1.83 16.62 -13.12
N GLU A 123 -1.65 17.92 -12.81
CA GLU A 123 -0.87 18.87 -13.61
C GLU A 123 0.54 19.09 -13.02
N SER A 124 0.86 18.52 -11.88
CA SER A 124 2.18 18.64 -11.27
C SER A 124 3.23 17.89 -12.08
N ALA A 125 4.27 18.60 -12.49
CA ALA A 125 5.47 17.99 -13.08
C ALA A 125 6.22 17.04 -12.13
N VAL A 126 5.90 17.07 -10.84
CA VAL A 126 6.51 16.24 -9.78
C VAL A 126 5.70 14.96 -9.54
N THR A 127 4.43 14.93 -9.91
CA THR A 127 3.62 13.70 -9.79
C THR A 127 3.98 12.77 -10.95
N PRO A 128 4.59 11.60 -10.72
CA PRO A 128 4.95 10.71 -11.81
C PRO A 128 3.70 10.29 -12.57
N ARG A 129 3.55 10.74 -13.80
CA ARG A 129 2.48 10.31 -14.69
C ARG A 129 2.66 8.82 -14.92
N GLN A 130 1.78 7.99 -14.37
CA GLN A 130 1.88 6.55 -14.59
C GLN A 130 1.65 6.22 -16.06
N LEU A 131 2.68 5.65 -16.67
CA LEU A 131 2.63 5.18 -18.05
C LEU A 131 1.97 3.80 -18.10
N ASN A 132 1.10 3.59 -19.07
CA ASN A 132 0.58 2.25 -19.33
C ASN A 132 1.67 1.39 -19.99
N VAL A 133 2.20 0.39 -19.27
CA VAL A 133 3.29 -0.49 -19.72
C VAL A 133 2.96 -1.21 -21.04
N ASN A 134 1.68 -1.44 -21.30
CA ASN A 134 1.21 -2.11 -22.51
C ASN A 134 1.08 -1.18 -23.73
N ARG A 135 1.17 0.15 -23.53
CA ARG A 135 1.01 1.15 -24.59
C ARG A 135 2.21 2.07 -24.75
N ALA A 136 2.94 2.32 -23.67
CA ALA A 136 4.06 3.28 -23.66
C ALA A 136 5.12 2.93 -24.73
N SER A 137 5.67 3.94 -25.38
CA SER A 137 6.81 3.79 -26.30
C SER A 137 8.12 3.55 -25.55
N VAL A 138 9.19 3.16 -26.27
CA VAL A 138 10.52 3.01 -25.66
C VAL A 138 10.99 4.37 -25.09
N GLU A 139 10.78 5.45 -25.84
CA GLU A 139 11.17 6.80 -25.45
C GLU A 139 10.45 7.26 -24.17
N GLU A 140 9.15 6.97 -24.05
CA GLU A 140 8.38 7.27 -22.84
C GLU A 140 8.87 6.45 -21.65
N LEU A 141 9.19 5.18 -21.84
CA LEU A 141 9.67 4.30 -20.78
C LEU A 141 11.04 4.71 -20.25
N VAL A 142 11.94 5.15 -21.10
CA VAL A 142 13.29 5.64 -20.73
C VAL A 142 13.24 6.91 -19.86
N MET A 143 12.15 7.67 -19.92
CA MET A 143 11.96 8.84 -19.04
C MET A 143 11.76 8.44 -17.56
N ILE A 144 11.51 7.17 -17.26
CA ILE A 144 11.41 6.64 -15.90
C ILE A 144 12.83 6.40 -15.36
N LEU A 145 13.15 7.01 -14.22
CA LEU A 145 14.48 7.00 -13.59
C LEU A 145 15.10 5.60 -13.43
N ALA A 146 14.29 4.56 -13.26
CA ALA A 146 14.75 3.17 -13.07
C ALA A 146 14.73 2.33 -14.35
N VAL A 147 14.43 2.93 -15.50
CA VAL A 147 14.34 2.23 -16.78
C VAL A 147 15.42 2.73 -17.70
N ASP A 148 16.43 1.90 -17.91
CA ASP A 148 17.43 2.15 -18.96
C ASP A 148 16.90 1.75 -20.34
N GLN A 149 17.64 2.12 -21.38
CA GLN A 149 17.30 1.81 -22.77
C GLN A 149 17.06 0.32 -23.00
N SER A 150 17.91 -0.53 -22.43
CA SER A 150 17.83 -1.99 -22.56
C SER A 150 16.56 -2.56 -21.94
N LEU A 151 16.19 -2.09 -20.75
CA LEU A 151 14.95 -2.52 -20.08
C LEU A 151 13.71 -2.04 -20.83
N ALA A 152 13.71 -0.79 -21.33
CA ALA A 152 12.62 -0.24 -22.13
C ALA A 152 12.39 -1.06 -23.42
N GLU A 153 13.45 -1.37 -24.14
CA GLU A 153 13.37 -2.21 -25.34
C GLU A 153 12.87 -3.63 -25.03
N ARG A 154 13.32 -4.22 -23.95
CA ARG A 154 12.85 -5.54 -23.49
C ARG A 154 11.37 -5.50 -23.09
N LEU A 155 10.91 -4.45 -22.41
CA LEU A 155 9.50 -4.26 -22.09
C LEU A 155 8.64 -4.25 -23.34
N VAL A 156 9.03 -3.48 -24.36
CA VAL A 156 8.31 -3.40 -25.63
C VAL A 156 8.38 -4.71 -26.40
N TYR A 157 9.57 -5.31 -26.52
CA TYR A 157 9.78 -6.58 -27.23
C TYR A 157 8.92 -7.71 -26.66
N TYR A 158 8.91 -7.87 -25.35
CA TYR A 158 8.19 -8.97 -24.72
C TYR A 158 6.66 -8.84 -24.80
N ARG A 159 6.12 -7.61 -24.71
CA ARG A 159 4.68 -7.41 -24.92
C ARG A 159 4.27 -7.66 -26.37
N GLN A 160 5.12 -7.33 -27.34
CA GLN A 160 4.89 -7.61 -28.77
C GLN A 160 4.97 -9.10 -29.07
N ARG A 161 5.89 -9.81 -28.42
CA ARG A 161 6.15 -11.23 -28.67
C ARG A 161 5.14 -12.16 -27.98
N TRP A 162 4.73 -11.85 -26.77
CA TRP A 162 3.88 -12.73 -25.92
C TRP A 162 2.58 -12.06 -25.48
N GLY A 163 2.22 -10.97 -26.08
CA GLY A 163 1.01 -10.20 -25.74
C GLY A 163 1.18 -9.28 -24.54
N PRO A 164 0.17 -8.48 -24.22
CA PRO A 164 0.21 -7.50 -23.13
C PRO A 164 0.52 -8.15 -21.79
N TYR A 165 1.17 -7.41 -20.91
CA TYR A 165 1.38 -7.81 -19.53
C TYR A 165 0.05 -7.82 -18.79
N ARG A 166 -0.21 -8.87 -18.02
CA ARG A 166 -1.46 -9.05 -17.26
C ARG A 166 -1.43 -8.39 -15.90
N ASP A 167 -0.28 -8.52 -15.23
CA ASP A 167 -0.05 -8.07 -13.87
C ASP A 167 1.46 -7.95 -13.56
N TRP A 168 1.77 -7.48 -12.36
CA TRP A 168 3.15 -7.32 -11.88
C TRP A 168 3.94 -8.63 -11.79
N LEU A 169 3.27 -9.75 -11.53
CA LEU A 169 3.91 -11.06 -11.46
C LEU A 169 4.32 -11.55 -12.84
N ASP A 170 3.45 -11.36 -13.84
CA ASP A 170 3.73 -11.67 -15.23
C ASP A 170 4.91 -10.84 -15.77
N LEU A 171 4.89 -9.54 -15.51
CA LEU A 171 5.96 -8.61 -15.87
C LEU A 171 7.29 -9.00 -15.22
N LYS A 172 7.30 -9.23 -13.89
CA LYS A 172 8.48 -9.69 -13.15
C LYS A 172 9.08 -10.98 -13.73
N ARG A 173 8.22 -11.95 -14.04
CA ARG A 173 8.64 -13.25 -14.54
C ARG A 173 9.26 -13.15 -15.93
N ARG A 174 8.63 -12.41 -16.84
CA ARG A 174 9.11 -12.26 -18.23
C ARG A 174 10.42 -11.51 -18.30
N LEU A 175 10.61 -10.50 -17.46
CA LEU A 175 11.78 -9.62 -17.48
C LEU A 175 12.87 -10.00 -16.48
N GLN A 176 12.57 -10.94 -15.55
CA GLN A 176 13.46 -11.35 -14.45
C GLN A 176 13.94 -10.14 -13.62
N LEU A 177 13.00 -9.25 -13.26
CA LEU A 177 13.30 -8.03 -12.54
C LEU A 177 13.70 -8.32 -11.10
N SER A 178 14.68 -7.56 -10.61
CA SER A 178 15.01 -7.54 -9.19
C SER A 178 13.86 -6.90 -8.38
N PRO A 179 13.73 -7.22 -7.08
CA PRO A 179 12.72 -6.61 -6.22
C PRO A 179 12.79 -5.09 -6.19
N ASP A 180 14.01 -4.52 -6.18
CA ASP A 180 14.22 -3.07 -6.10
C ASP A 180 13.73 -2.34 -7.36
N VAL A 181 14.07 -2.88 -8.54
CA VAL A 181 13.57 -2.35 -9.82
C VAL A 181 12.06 -2.45 -9.88
N LEU A 182 11.48 -3.59 -9.47
CA LEU A 182 10.04 -3.78 -9.46
C LEU A 182 9.34 -2.75 -8.56
N THR A 183 9.86 -2.53 -7.35
CA THR A 183 9.33 -1.54 -6.40
C THR A 183 9.33 -0.15 -7.00
N THR A 184 10.40 0.23 -7.69
CA THR A 184 10.46 1.54 -8.38
C THR A 184 9.44 1.63 -9.51
N LEU A 185 9.31 0.57 -10.34
CA LEU A 185 8.36 0.56 -11.45
C LEU A 185 6.89 0.66 -11.02
N LEU A 186 6.54 0.15 -9.82
CA LEU A 186 5.20 0.28 -9.24
C LEU A 186 4.72 1.73 -9.14
N HIS A 187 5.64 2.68 -8.97
CA HIS A 187 5.30 4.10 -8.88
C HIS A 187 5.04 4.76 -10.24
N TYR A 188 5.64 4.24 -11.30
CA TYR A 188 5.64 4.88 -12.62
C TYR A 188 4.82 4.15 -13.68
N LEU A 189 4.52 2.86 -13.50
CA LEU A 189 3.81 2.06 -14.48
C LEU A 189 2.45 1.57 -13.97
N ARG A 190 1.53 1.38 -14.93
CA ARG A 190 0.24 0.70 -14.77
C ARG A 190 -0.01 -0.23 -15.97
N PHE A 191 -1.01 -1.11 -15.86
CA PHE A 191 -1.45 -2.00 -16.93
C PHE A 191 -2.63 -1.46 -17.71
#